data_218428e459ccd95492ac674d3041b113
#
_entry.id   218428e459ccd95492ac674d3041b113
#
_cell.length_a   1.000
_cell.length_b   1.000
_cell.length_c   1.000
_cell.angle_alpha   90.00
_cell.angle_beta   90.00
_cell.angle_gamma   90.00
#
_symmetry.space_group_name_H-M   'P 1'
#
loop_
_entity.id
_entity.type
_entity.pdbx_description
1 polymer ?
#
loop_
_entity_poly.entity_id
_entity_poly.type
_entity_poly.pdbx_seq_one_letter_code
_entity_poly.pdbx_strand_id
1 'polypeptide(L)'
;MNKISEELKALYIILDTKKEKLDSFRPLSSEQSKNLKKVYDVDITYHSNAIEGNTLTYSETKLILEEGITISGKSMNEHLEVINHKEALEYIEELVHITTSQIKESDILNIHSLILKSINSKEAGKYRTQAVGVRKSNGEIFHFVDPLLVKEKMEEFISWLHDSEALHPVQRASEAHYKFVS
;
A
#
# COMPACT_ATOMS: atom_id res chain seq x y z
N MET A 1 2.24 23.21 -13.78
CA MET A 1 1.08 22.30 -14.01
C MET A 1 1.33 21.53 -15.30
N ASN A 2 1.68 20.25 -15.23
CA ASN A 2 1.78 19.40 -16.43
C ASN A 2 0.38 19.26 -17.04
N LYS A 3 0.25 19.60 -18.31
CA LYS A 3 -0.99 19.46 -19.07
C LYS A 3 -1.26 17.97 -19.26
N ILE A 4 -2.28 17.44 -18.59
CA ILE A 4 -2.72 16.05 -18.77
C ILE A 4 -3.00 15.82 -20.25
N SER A 5 -2.47 14.75 -20.84
CA SER A 5 -2.71 14.43 -22.25
C SER A 5 -4.20 14.14 -22.49
N GLU A 6 -4.68 14.39 -23.70
CA GLU A 6 -6.09 14.08 -24.05
C GLU A 6 -6.39 12.57 -23.94
N GLU A 7 -5.40 11.74 -24.22
CA GLU A 7 -5.48 10.28 -24.05
C GLU A 7 -5.73 9.89 -22.58
N LEU A 8 -5.00 10.54 -21.65
CA LEU A 8 -5.15 10.26 -20.23
C LEU A 8 -6.51 10.72 -19.70
N LYS A 9 -7.01 11.86 -20.18
CA LYS A 9 -8.38 12.32 -19.88
C LYS A 9 -9.44 11.33 -20.36
N ALA A 10 -9.28 10.80 -21.58
CA ALA A 10 -10.19 9.79 -22.10
C ALA A 10 -10.20 8.51 -21.25
N LEU A 11 -9.04 8.08 -20.74
CA LEU A 11 -8.95 6.95 -19.82
C LEU A 11 -9.66 7.22 -18.49
N TYR A 12 -9.55 8.43 -17.92
CA TYR A 12 -10.28 8.77 -16.69
C TYR A 12 -11.80 8.70 -16.91
N ILE A 13 -12.33 9.20 -18.04
CA ILE A 13 -13.76 9.09 -18.36
C ILE A 13 -14.21 7.63 -18.39
N ILE A 14 -13.39 6.74 -18.99
CA ILE A 14 -13.69 5.30 -19.03
C ILE A 14 -13.70 4.72 -17.61
N LEU A 15 -12.75 5.10 -16.76
CA LEU A 15 -12.67 4.63 -15.37
C LEU A 15 -13.88 5.11 -14.56
N ASP A 16 -14.25 6.38 -14.70
CA ASP A 16 -15.41 6.96 -14.01
C ASP A 16 -16.71 6.25 -14.42
N THR A 17 -16.90 6.01 -15.72
CA THR A 17 -18.06 5.25 -16.23
C THR A 17 -18.14 3.84 -15.63
N LYS A 18 -16.98 3.15 -15.52
CA LYS A 18 -16.93 1.82 -14.88
C LYS A 18 -17.24 1.89 -13.39
N LYS A 19 -16.73 2.92 -12.71
CA LYS A 19 -17.01 3.15 -11.30
C LYS A 19 -18.49 3.42 -11.06
N GLU A 20 -19.12 4.28 -11.84
CA GLU A 20 -20.56 4.53 -11.76
C GLU A 20 -21.39 3.24 -11.93
N LYS A 21 -20.98 2.38 -12.86
CA LYS A 21 -21.61 1.07 -13.04
C LYS A 21 -21.44 0.18 -11.79
N LEU A 22 -20.24 0.16 -11.17
CA LEU A 22 -20.04 -0.57 -9.91
C LEU A 22 -20.90 0.00 -8.78
N ASP A 23 -20.98 1.32 -8.68
CA ASP A 23 -21.78 1.99 -7.65
C ASP A 23 -23.28 1.73 -7.81
N SER A 24 -23.77 1.47 -9.02
CA SER A 24 -25.17 1.10 -9.27
C SER A 24 -25.59 -0.24 -8.64
N PHE A 25 -24.64 -1.09 -8.27
CA PHE A 25 -24.92 -2.33 -7.53
C PHE A 25 -24.98 -2.14 -6.01
N ARG A 26 -24.76 -0.93 -5.52
CA ARG A 26 -24.79 -0.61 -4.08
C ARG A 26 -26.17 -0.12 -3.63
N PRO A 27 -26.54 -0.30 -2.34
CA PRO A 27 -25.73 -0.92 -1.29
C PRO A 27 -25.68 -2.44 -1.39
N LEU A 28 -24.53 -3.03 -1.07
CA LEU A 28 -24.39 -4.47 -0.88
C LEU A 28 -24.98 -4.88 0.47
N SER A 29 -25.50 -6.10 0.59
CA SER A 29 -25.84 -6.64 1.90
C SER A 29 -24.60 -6.81 2.77
N SER A 30 -24.79 -6.85 4.11
CA SER A 30 -23.66 -7.06 5.05
C SER A 30 -22.90 -8.36 4.75
N GLU A 31 -23.61 -9.42 4.38
CA GLU A 31 -23.00 -10.70 4.01
C GLU A 31 -22.19 -10.60 2.72
N GLN A 32 -22.77 -9.99 1.68
CA GLN A 32 -22.04 -9.76 0.41
C GLN A 32 -20.79 -8.92 0.61
N SER A 33 -20.87 -7.85 1.43
CA SER A 33 -19.71 -7.00 1.73
C SER A 33 -18.63 -7.76 2.47
N LYS A 34 -18.98 -8.60 3.46
CA LYS A 34 -18.03 -9.44 4.20
C LYS A 34 -17.36 -10.47 3.31
N ASN A 35 -18.12 -11.14 2.45
CA ASN A 35 -17.58 -12.15 1.54
C ASN A 35 -16.63 -11.53 0.51
N LEU A 36 -17.01 -10.38 -0.06
CA LEU A 36 -16.17 -9.64 -0.99
C LEU A 36 -14.88 -9.16 -0.33
N LYS A 37 -14.98 -8.60 0.91
CA LYS A 37 -13.80 -8.21 1.69
C LYS A 37 -12.84 -9.36 1.89
N LYS A 38 -13.30 -10.53 2.33
CA LYS A 38 -12.44 -11.71 2.54
C LYS A 38 -11.66 -12.08 1.27
N VAL A 39 -12.32 -12.08 0.10
CA VAL A 39 -11.65 -12.36 -1.17
C VAL A 39 -10.57 -11.34 -1.47
N TYR A 40 -10.89 -10.05 -1.35
CA TYR A 40 -9.93 -8.98 -1.61
C TYR A 40 -8.78 -8.93 -0.60
N ASP A 41 -9.03 -9.21 0.67
CA ASP A 41 -7.97 -9.27 1.70
C ASP A 41 -6.91 -10.32 1.32
N VAL A 42 -7.36 -11.51 0.89
CA VAL A 42 -6.45 -12.57 0.44
C VAL A 42 -5.72 -12.16 -0.85
N ASP A 43 -6.47 -11.64 -1.82
CA ASP A 43 -5.96 -11.31 -3.15
C ASP A 43 -4.86 -10.22 -3.07
N ILE A 44 -5.18 -9.10 -2.41
CA ILE A 44 -4.23 -8.00 -2.22
C ILE A 44 -3.02 -8.45 -1.41
N THR A 45 -3.22 -9.16 -0.31
CA THR A 45 -2.12 -9.63 0.53
C THR A 45 -1.20 -10.58 -0.22
N TYR A 46 -1.75 -11.56 -0.94
CA TYR A 46 -0.95 -12.49 -1.73
C TYR A 46 -0.12 -11.75 -2.78
N HIS A 47 -0.76 -10.94 -3.62
CA HIS A 47 -0.06 -10.27 -4.71
C HIS A 47 0.99 -9.26 -4.23
N SER A 48 0.70 -8.50 -3.18
CA SER A 48 1.65 -7.54 -2.61
C SER A 48 2.90 -8.26 -2.07
N ASN A 49 2.71 -9.33 -1.31
CA ASN A 49 3.85 -10.07 -0.75
C ASN A 49 4.63 -10.86 -1.83
N ALA A 50 3.95 -11.40 -2.84
CA ALA A 50 4.60 -12.11 -3.95
C ALA A 50 5.51 -11.17 -4.77
N ILE A 51 5.12 -9.92 -4.99
CA ILE A 51 5.95 -8.90 -5.66
C ILE A 51 7.24 -8.65 -4.88
N GLU A 52 7.19 -8.69 -3.55
CA GLU A 52 8.35 -8.52 -2.66
C GLU A 52 9.17 -9.79 -2.45
N GLY A 53 8.78 -10.89 -3.10
CA GLY A 53 9.56 -12.14 -3.10
C GLY A 53 9.10 -13.19 -2.09
N ASN A 54 7.98 -13.00 -1.39
CA ASN A 54 7.36 -14.01 -0.57
C ASN A 54 6.96 -15.22 -1.44
N THR A 55 7.26 -16.43 -0.98
CA THR A 55 7.07 -17.66 -1.77
C THR A 55 5.81 -18.45 -1.42
N LEU A 56 4.98 -17.93 -0.52
CA LEU A 56 3.67 -18.51 -0.23
C LEU A 56 2.78 -18.47 -1.48
N THR A 57 2.06 -19.55 -1.73
CA THR A 57 1.05 -19.60 -2.79
C THR A 57 -0.23 -18.87 -2.34
N TYR A 58 -1.11 -18.57 -3.28
CA TYR A 58 -2.43 -17.99 -2.99
C TYR A 58 -3.23 -18.82 -1.98
N SER A 59 -3.25 -20.15 -2.15
CA SER A 59 -3.96 -21.06 -1.25
C SER A 59 -3.34 -21.10 0.14
N GLU A 60 -2.02 -21.06 0.25
CA GLU A 60 -1.31 -21.01 1.53
C GLU A 60 -1.56 -19.67 2.25
N THR A 61 -1.51 -18.56 1.52
CA THR A 61 -1.86 -17.23 2.05
C THR A 61 -3.28 -17.23 2.61
N LYS A 62 -4.23 -17.80 1.88
CA LYS A 62 -5.62 -17.93 2.31
C LYS A 62 -5.74 -18.75 3.60
N LEU A 63 -5.06 -19.90 3.70
CA LEU A 63 -5.08 -20.74 4.90
C LEU A 63 -4.50 -20.02 6.13
N ILE A 64 -3.43 -19.25 5.95
CA ILE A 64 -2.84 -18.43 7.02
C ILE A 64 -3.85 -17.37 7.50
N LEU A 65 -4.47 -16.64 6.58
CA LEU A 65 -5.36 -15.52 6.91
C LEU A 65 -6.72 -15.94 7.45
N GLU A 66 -7.29 -17.02 6.94
CA GLU A 66 -8.64 -17.47 7.33
C GLU A 66 -8.62 -18.46 8.49
N GLU A 67 -7.64 -19.36 8.54
CA GLU A 67 -7.60 -20.50 9.49
C GLU A 67 -6.48 -20.36 10.54
N GLY A 68 -5.55 -19.42 10.38
CA GLY A 68 -4.41 -19.25 11.27
C GLY A 68 -3.41 -20.43 11.23
N ILE A 69 -3.38 -21.18 10.13
CA ILE A 69 -2.54 -22.36 9.98
C ILE A 69 -1.13 -21.98 9.55
N THR A 70 -0.12 -22.63 10.14
CA THR A 70 1.27 -22.50 9.68
C THR A 70 1.57 -23.48 8.55
N ILE A 71 2.32 -23.02 7.56
CA ILE A 71 2.66 -23.81 6.36
C ILE A 71 4.05 -24.41 6.53
N SER A 72 4.15 -25.74 6.40
CA SER A 72 5.43 -26.45 6.48
C SER A 72 6.36 -26.05 5.34
N GLY A 73 7.65 -25.89 5.65
CA GLY A 73 8.68 -25.52 4.66
C GLY A 73 8.75 -24.04 4.31
N LYS A 74 7.92 -23.20 4.92
CA LYS A 74 7.96 -21.74 4.79
C LYS A 74 8.55 -21.09 6.03
N SER A 75 9.27 -19.99 5.85
CA SER A 75 9.89 -19.27 6.96
C SER A 75 8.86 -18.58 7.86
N MET A 76 9.23 -18.30 9.09
CA MET A 76 8.40 -17.50 10.00
C MET A 76 8.20 -16.07 9.44
N ASN A 77 9.22 -15.50 8.79
CA ASN A 77 9.11 -14.17 8.20
C ASN A 77 8.03 -14.13 7.12
N GLU A 78 7.97 -15.13 6.23
CA GLU A 78 6.93 -15.17 5.21
C GLU A 78 5.51 -15.21 5.78
N HIS A 79 5.31 -15.92 6.91
CA HIS A 79 4.02 -15.91 7.62
C HIS A 79 3.73 -14.53 8.23
N LEU A 80 4.75 -13.94 8.88
CA LEU A 80 4.59 -12.61 9.49
C LEU A 80 4.33 -11.52 8.46
N GLU A 81 4.96 -11.56 7.29
CA GLU A 81 4.70 -10.64 6.19
C GLU A 81 3.22 -10.64 5.78
N VAL A 82 2.64 -11.83 5.61
CA VAL A 82 1.21 -11.98 5.27
C VAL A 82 0.29 -11.46 6.39
N ILE A 83 0.56 -11.84 7.64
CA ILE A 83 -0.24 -11.43 8.79
C ILE A 83 -0.15 -9.91 8.99
N ASN A 84 1.07 -9.37 8.98
CA ASN A 84 1.33 -7.95 9.18
C ASN A 84 0.74 -7.09 8.06
N HIS A 85 0.80 -7.57 6.81
CA HIS A 85 0.18 -6.88 5.68
C HIS A 85 -1.34 -6.77 5.86
N LYS A 86 -1.98 -7.85 6.32
CA LYS A 86 -3.42 -7.81 6.62
C LYS A 86 -3.74 -6.85 7.76
N GLU A 87 -2.98 -6.87 8.86
CA GLU A 87 -3.14 -5.91 9.96
C GLU A 87 -3.00 -4.45 9.47
N ALA A 88 -2.05 -4.21 8.56
CA ALA A 88 -1.86 -2.87 7.97
C ALA A 88 -3.04 -2.45 7.08
N LEU A 89 -3.63 -3.37 6.31
CA LEU A 89 -4.86 -3.10 5.52
C LEU A 89 -6.05 -2.78 6.44
N GLU A 90 -6.23 -3.52 7.52
CA GLU A 90 -7.30 -3.26 8.50
C GLU A 90 -7.12 -1.86 9.14
N TYR A 91 -5.90 -1.49 9.49
CA TYR A 91 -5.60 -0.15 9.99
C TYR A 91 -5.95 0.95 8.97
N ILE A 92 -5.61 0.76 7.69
CA ILE A 92 -5.97 1.70 6.62
C ILE A 92 -7.50 1.83 6.49
N GLU A 93 -8.24 0.73 6.57
CA GLU A 93 -9.70 0.76 6.53
C GLU A 93 -10.29 1.53 7.73
N GLU A 94 -9.76 1.30 8.93
CA GLU A 94 -10.17 2.06 10.11
C GLU A 94 -9.94 3.57 9.93
N LEU A 95 -8.77 3.96 9.38
CA LEU A 95 -8.48 5.36 9.07
C LEU A 95 -9.54 5.97 8.14
N VAL A 96 -9.96 5.26 7.10
CA VAL A 96 -10.98 5.73 6.15
C VAL A 96 -12.35 5.92 6.84
N HIS A 97 -12.67 5.09 7.83
CA HIS A 97 -13.95 5.17 8.53
C HIS A 97 -13.98 6.22 9.65
N ILE A 98 -12.86 6.41 10.33
CA ILE A 98 -12.77 7.31 11.48
C ILE A 98 -12.53 8.76 11.06
N THR A 99 -11.88 8.96 9.93
CA THR A 99 -11.29 10.25 9.60
C THR A 99 -11.87 10.84 8.32
N THR A 100 -12.59 11.92 8.46
CA THR A 100 -12.72 12.95 7.40
C THR A 100 -11.43 13.78 7.28
N SER A 101 -10.38 13.44 8.02
CA SER A 101 -9.14 14.19 8.14
C SER A 101 -8.07 13.66 7.18
N GLN A 102 -7.17 14.53 6.83
CA GLN A 102 -6.06 14.29 5.92
C GLN A 102 -5.06 13.27 6.47
N ILE A 103 -4.45 12.47 5.59
CA ILE A 103 -3.37 11.53 5.93
C ILE A 103 -2.23 12.29 6.63
N LYS A 104 -1.73 11.73 7.72
CA LYS A 104 -0.63 12.29 8.52
C LYS A 104 0.64 11.45 8.37
N GLU A 105 1.78 12.07 8.63
CA GLU A 105 3.05 11.35 8.74
C GLU A 105 2.98 10.17 9.70
N SER A 106 2.31 10.35 10.86
CA SER A 106 2.10 9.29 11.84
C SER A 106 1.38 8.06 11.28
N ASP A 107 0.47 8.24 10.34
CA ASP A 107 -0.28 7.13 9.75
C ASP A 107 0.64 6.27 8.88
N ILE A 108 1.54 6.90 8.12
CA ILE A 108 2.56 6.21 7.31
C ILE A 108 3.55 5.45 8.21
N LEU A 109 4.01 6.08 9.29
CA LEU A 109 4.91 5.43 10.24
C LEU A 109 4.24 4.27 10.99
N ASN A 110 2.94 4.37 11.29
CA ASN A 110 2.17 3.28 11.88
C ASN A 110 2.02 2.11 10.91
N ILE A 111 1.72 2.35 9.63
CA ILE A 111 1.68 1.31 8.59
C ILE A 111 3.05 0.62 8.50
N HIS A 112 4.14 1.38 8.44
CA HIS A 112 5.50 0.84 8.43
C HIS A 112 5.80 0.01 9.69
N SER A 113 5.32 0.46 10.85
CA SER A 113 5.46 -0.28 12.11
C SER A 113 4.71 -1.61 12.09
N LEU A 114 3.49 -1.63 11.55
CA LEU A 114 2.71 -2.86 11.40
C LEU A 114 3.38 -3.84 10.44
N ILE A 115 3.79 -3.40 9.26
CA ILE A 115 4.44 -4.24 8.25
C ILE A 115 5.71 -4.92 8.80
N LEU A 116 6.54 -4.20 9.56
CA LEU A 116 7.79 -4.72 10.11
C LEU A 116 7.68 -5.34 11.51
N LYS A 117 6.47 -5.40 12.08
CA LYS A 117 6.21 -5.99 13.39
C LYS A 117 6.77 -7.41 13.49
N SER A 118 7.63 -7.65 14.46
CA SER A 118 8.30 -8.94 14.70
C SER A 118 9.24 -9.43 13.59
N ILE A 119 9.34 -8.74 12.45
CA ILE A 119 10.29 -9.01 11.37
C ILE A 119 11.57 -8.18 11.60
N ASN A 120 11.40 -6.88 11.74
CA ASN A 120 12.49 -5.94 12.03
C ASN A 120 12.03 -4.83 13.00
N SER A 121 11.82 -5.19 14.25
CA SER A 121 11.32 -4.28 15.28
C SER A 121 12.23 -3.07 15.57
N LYS A 122 13.51 -3.11 15.15
CA LYS A 122 14.43 -1.98 15.32
C LYS A 122 14.11 -0.83 14.38
N GLU A 123 13.71 -1.15 13.15
CA GLU A 123 13.42 -0.18 12.09
C GLU A 123 11.93 0.13 11.96
N ALA A 124 11.07 -0.71 12.54
CA ALA A 124 9.61 -0.58 12.47
C ALA A 124 9.14 0.81 12.93
N GLY A 125 8.39 1.51 12.08
CA GLY A 125 7.84 2.84 12.35
C GLY A 125 8.87 3.98 12.44
N LYS A 126 10.06 3.80 11.88
CA LYS A 126 11.15 4.78 11.92
C LYS A 126 11.69 5.09 10.54
N TYR A 127 12.23 6.28 10.38
CA TYR A 127 13.03 6.62 9.23
C TYR A 127 14.39 5.93 9.29
N ARG A 128 14.88 5.49 8.14
CA ARG A 128 16.21 4.90 8.02
C ARG A 128 17.32 5.91 8.37
N THR A 129 18.37 5.42 8.99
CA THR A 129 19.56 6.20 9.31
C THR A 129 20.74 5.89 8.41
N GLN A 130 20.58 4.90 7.51
CA GLN A 130 21.63 4.48 6.59
C GLN A 130 21.23 4.78 5.15
N ALA A 131 22.23 5.10 4.32
CA ALA A 131 22.03 5.24 2.89
C ALA A 131 21.63 3.90 2.26
N VAL A 132 20.66 3.93 1.38
CA VAL A 132 20.23 2.77 0.59
C VAL A 132 20.30 3.08 -0.89
N GLY A 133 20.48 2.04 -1.69
CA GLY A 133 20.52 2.15 -3.13
C GLY A 133 20.24 0.82 -3.80
N VAL A 134 19.85 0.88 -5.06
CA VAL A 134 19.62 -0.30 -5.90
C VAL A 134 20.60 -0.32 -7.05
N ARG A 135 21.10 -1.51 -7.35
CA ARG A 135 21.97 -1.72 -8.52
C ARG A 135 21.08 -1.84 -9.77
N LYS A 136 21.30 -0.94 -10.72
CA LYS A 136 20.66 -0.99 -12.04
C LYS A 136 21.24 -2.14 -12.88
N SER A 137 20.53 -2.51 -13.95
CA SER A 137 20.97 -3.54 -14.90
C SER A 137 22.30 -3.21 -15.62
N ASN A 138 22.63 -1.92 -15.77
CA ASN A 138 23.89 -1.44 -16.32
C ASN A 138 25.07 -1.44 -15.32
N GLY A 139 24.84 -1.89 -14.08
CA GLY A 139 25.84 -1.94 -13.01
C GLY A 139 25.98 -0.68 -12.17
N GLU A 140 25.37 0.43 -12.57
CA GLU A 140 25.34 1.65 -11.77
C GLU A 140 24.51 1.47 -10.50
N ILE A 141 24.84 2.20 -9.44
CA ILE A 141 24.05 2.25 -8.21
C ILE A 141 23.20 3.52 -8.25
N PHE A 142 21.89 3.33 -8.21
CA PHE A 142 20.96 4.43 -7.92
C PHE A 142 20.85 4.59 -6.41
N HIS A 143 21.17 5.78 -5.92
CA HIS A 143 21.05 6.12 -4.51
C HIS A 143 19.73 6.84 -4.27
N PHE A 144 18.98 6.36 -3.26
CA PHE A 144 17.81 7.07 -2.79
C PHE A 144 18.21 8.32 -1.99
N VAL A 145 17.22 9.11 -1.62
CA VAL A 145 17.37 10.33 -0.81
C VAL A 145 18.31 10.08 0.39
N ASP A 146 19.18 11.05 0.69
CA ASP A 146 20.04 10.98 1.88
C ASP A 146 19.19 10.78 3.16
N PRO A 147 19.58 9.88 4.07
CA PRO A 147 18.86 9.65 5.33
C PRO A 147 18.55 10.93 6.12
N LEU A 148 19.44 11.91 6.10
CA LEU A 148 19.25 13.18 6.80
C LEU A 148 18.12 14.03 6.22
N LEU A 149 17.78 13.82 4.94
CA LEU A 149 16.74 14.56 4.23
C LEU A 149 15.39 13.82 4.18
N VAL A 150 15.35 12.55 4.60
CA VAL A 150 14.12 11.73 4.50
C VAL A 150 12.96 12.40 5.22
N LYS A 151 13.18 12.93 6.41
CA LYS A 151 12.10 13.60 7.17
C LYS A 151 11.56 14.83 6.43
N GLU A 152 12.44 15.69 5.93
CA GLU A 152 12.04 16.86 5.14
C GLU A 152 11.25 16.45 3.89
N LYS A 153 11.71 15.42 3.18
CA LYS A 153 11.00 14.90 2.00
C LYS A 153 9.64 14.30 2.33
N MET A 154 9.49 13.69 3.49
CA MET A 154 8.19 13.21 3.97
C MET A 154 7.25 14.36 4.32
N GLU A 155 7.73 15.44 4.92
CA GLU A 155 6.95 16.65 5.17
C GLU A 155 6.46 17.27 3.85
N GLU A 156 7.33 17.38 2.83
CA GLU A 156 6.97 17.81 1.47
C GLU A 156 5.91 16.89 0.85
N PHE A 157 6.07 15.57 0.99
CA PHE A 157 5.14 14.58 0.48
C PHE A 157 3.76 14.70 1.12
N ILE A 158 3.68 14.85 2.44
CA ILE A 158 2.42 15.05 3.17
C ILE A 158 1.75 16.35 2.75
N SER A 159 2.49 17.45 2.63
CA SER A 159 1.94 18.71 2.11
C SER A 159 1.35 18.52 0.72
N TRP A 160 2.08 17.86 -0.19
CA TRP A 160 1.58 17.56 -1.52
C TRP A 160 0.31 16.70 -1.49
N LEU A 161 0.22 15.70 -0.62
CA LEU A 161 -0.98 14.88 -0.45
C LEU A 161 -2.20 15.74 -0.08
N HIS A 162 -2.02 16.73 0.80
CA HIS A 162 -3.09 17.63 1.19
C HIS A 162 -3.51 18.57 0.04
N ASP A 163 -2.54 19.06 -0.73
CA ASP A 163 -2.79 19.99 -1.83
C ASP A 163 -3.33 19.32 -3.10
N SER A 164 -3.25 17.98 -3.18
CA SER A 164 -3.58 17.20 -4.38
C SER A 164 -5.01 16.65 -4.42
N GLU A 165 -5.88 17.06 -3.53
CA GLU A 165 -7.27 16.55 -3.43
C GLU A 165 -8.12 16.79 -4.68
N ALA A 166 -7.80 17.82 -5.44
CA ALA A 166 -8.49 18.13 -6.69
C ALA A 166 -8.10 17.24 -7.89
N LEU A 167 -7.06 16.39 -7.73
CA LEU A 167 -6.66 15.45 -8.76
C LEU A 167 -7.63 14.28 -8.85
N HIS A 168 -7.76 13.71 -10.07
CA HIS A 168 -8.46 12.44 -10.23
C HIS A 168 -7.85 11.36 -9.31
N PRO A 169 -8.65 10.55 -8.58
CA PRO A 169 -8.12 9.62 -7.55
C PRO A 169 -7.02 8.68 -8.06
N VAL A 170 -7.16 8.17 -9.29
CA VAL A 170 -6.13 7.29 -9.89
C VAL A 170 -4.84 8.05 -10.20
N GLN A 171 -4.95 9.30 -10.66
CA GLN A 171 -3.77 10.15 -10.87
C GLN A 171 -3.07 10.43 -9.55
N ARG A 172 -3.84 10.83 -8.54
CA ARG A 172 -3.32 11.11 -7.19
C ARG A 172 -2.59 9.91 -6.60
N ALA A 173 -3.18 8.72 -6.71
CA ALA A 173 -2.55 7.48 -6.23
C ALA A 173 -1.25 7.16 -6.97
N SER A 174 -1.24 7.32 -8.30
CA SER A 174 -0.03 7.09 -9.13
C SER A 174 1.08 8.07 -8.80
N GLU A 175 0.74 9.37 -8.68
CA GLU A 175 1.73 10.40 -8.33
C GLU A 175 2.23 10.24 -6.88
N ALA A 176 1.35 9.84 -5.96
CA ALA A 176 1.73 9.55 -4.57
C ALA A 176 2.73 8.40 -4.52
N HIS A 177 2.47 7.31 -5.24
CA HIS A 177 3.41 6.19 -5.34
C HIS A 177 4.77 6.64 -5.87
N TYR A 178 4.77 7.34 -7.01
CA TYR A 178 6.02 7.84 -7.61
C TYR A 178 6.82 8.72 -6.64
N LYS A 179 6.17 9.69 -5.98
CA LYS A 179 6.84 10.60 -5.03
C LYS A 179 7.36 9.89 -3.78
N PHE A 180 6.67 8.84 -3.34
CA PHE A 180 7.06 8.08 -2.16
C PHE A 180 8.28 7.20 -2.40
N VAL A 181 8.44 6.65 -3.61
CA VAL A 181 9.55 5.73 -3.94
C VAL A 181 10.74 6.41 -4.61
N SER A 182 10.63 7.69 -5.03
CA SER A 182 11.72 8.46 -5.68
C SER A 182 12.51 9.27 -4.67
#